data_ddc81d255c8b5cbc428cb3587cab9632
#
_entry.id   ddc81d255c8b5cbc428cb3587cab9632
#
_cell.length_a   1.000
_cell.length_b   1.000
_cell.length_c   1.000
_cell.angle_alpha   90.00
_cell.angle_beta   90.00
_cell.angle_gamma   90.00
#
_symmetry.space_group_name_H-M   'P 1'
#
loop_
_entity.id
_entity.type
_entity.pdbx_description
1 polymer ?
#
loop_
_entity_poly.entity_id
_entity_poly.type
_entity_poly.pdbx_seq_one_letter_code
_entity_poly.pdbx_strand_id
1 'polypeptide(L)'
;DSKTVFFALREAGRIEATSTNLDIFSAPADGSSAPVNLTADNDGMDNLPTVSPDGKWLAYFAMARPTYEADRQVLMLRDLTTGTTRKLTEAWDRSVASINWAPDGKTIYVTAQDTQEEPIFTVDPKSGKVTRLTQQGVVTAVLPVKGGAVFAMNSLLGPDDFYRLTGKKQERLTTINAAKMAGVDLPTVERFSFTGANNDTVWGYAMKPASLKDGEKAPLAFIVHGGPQGSSNNSWSYRWNPAVFAGAGYAVVSIDFHGSTGYGQKFSDDIRNNWGGWPLKDLQKGLAAAEQKFTWLDGNNGCALGASYGGYMMNWIESQWPDKFKCIVQHDGVFDARAMAYETEELWFDEWEHGGKTYYEDPQAFEKWNPVNHVDKWKTPMLVIT
;
A
#
# COMPACT_ATOMS: atom_id res chain seq x y z
N ASP A 1 -4.80 -31.37 12.55
CA ASP A 1 -4.61 -32.39 13.59
C ASP A 1 -3.87 -31.85 14.82
N SER A 2 -3.48 -30.58 14.78
CA SER A 2 -2.71 -29.89 15.84
C SER A 2 -1.36 -30.55 16.17
N LYS A 3 -0.79 -31.32 15.24
CA LYS A 3 0.51 -32.01 15.41
C LYS A 3 1.65 -31.29 14.71
N THR A 4 1.35 -30.47 13.72
CA THR A 4 2.33 -29.71 12.96
C THR A 4 1.99 -28.23 13.02
N VAL A 5 3.00 -27.40 13.27
CA VAL A 5 2.92 -25.93 13.20
C VAL A 5 3.63 -25.48 11.93
N PHE A 6 3.01 -24.54 11.20
CA PHE A 6 3.60 -23.84 10.06
C PHE A 6 3.80 -22.39 10.43
N PHE A 7 4.94 -21.83 10.15
CA PHE A 7 5.26 -20.44 10.47
C PHE A 7 6.25 -19.87 9.47
N ALA A 8 6.31 -18.55 9.40
CA ALA A 8 7.33 -17.86 8.62
C ALA A 8 8.47 -17.43 9.57
N LEU A 9 9.71 -17.58 9.10
CA LEU A 9 10.92 -17.25 9.86
C LEU A 9 11.96 -16.62 8.93
N ARG A 10 12.59 -15.53 9.39
CA ARG A 10 13.73 -14.90 8.74
C ARG A 10 15.01 -15.37 9.41
N GLU A 11 15.87 -16.03 8.65
CA GLU A 11 17.19 -16.49 9.09
C GLU A 11 18.30 -15.77 8.30
N ALA A 12 18.36 -14.45 8.39
CA ALA A 12 19.30 -13.68 7.58
C ALA A 12 20.70 -13.53 8.21
N GLY A 13 20.82 -13.55 9.53
CA GLY A 13 22.09 -13.39 10.23
C GLY A 13 22.83 -12.11 9.82
N ARG A 14 24.06 -12.23 9.35
CA ARG A 14 24.88 -11.06 8.94
C ARG A 14 24.44 -10.38 7.66
N ILE A 15 23.61 -11.02 6.84
CA ILE A 15 23.10 -10.47 5.58
C ILE A 15 21.72 -9.80 5.75
N GLU A 16 21.25 -9.62 6.98
CA GLU A 16 19.93 -9.06 7.26
C GLU A 16 19.70 -7.71 6.58
N ALA A 17 20.70 -6.84 6.59
CA ALA A 17 20.61 -5.52 5.96
C ALA A 17 20.50 -5.56 4.41
N THR A 18 20.85 -6.68 3.78
CA THR A 18 20.86 -6.86 2.32
C THR A 18 19.93 -7.95 1.83
N SER A 19 19.05 -8.49 2.67
CA SER A 19 18.14 -9.57 2.31
C SER A 19 16.74 -9.32 2.83
N THR A 20 15.73 -9.58 1.99
CA THR A 20 14.31 -9.63 2.36
C THR A 20 13.80 -11.06 2.52
N ASN A 21 14.69 -12.06 2.45
CA ASN A 21 14.28 -13.46 2.51
C ASN A 21 13.51 -13.79 3.78
N LEU A 22 12.39 -14.45 3.62
CA LEU A 22 11.52 -14.96 4.67
C LEU A 22 11.00 -16.31 4.19
N ASP A 23 11.30 -17.37 4.92
CA ASP A 23 10.94 -18.74 4.54
C ASP A 23 9.81 -19.29 5.39
N ILE A 24 9.08 -20.26 4.84
CA ILE A 24 8.08 -21.02 5.55
C ILE A 24 8.71 -22.29 6.12
N PHE A 25 8.50 -22.51 7.40
CA PHE A 25 8.95 -23.68 8.15
C PHE A 25 7.77 -24.51 8.63
N SER A 26 8.02 -25.80 8.81
CA SER A 26 7.14 -26.71 9.54
C SER A 26 7.88 -27.35 10.71
N ALA A 27 7.20 -27.53 11.82
CA ALA A 27 7.73 -28.25 12.99
C ALA A 27 6.65 -29.09 13.68
N PRO A 28 7.02 -30.23 14.34
CA PRO A 28 6.12 -30.91 15.24
C PRO A 28 5.70 -29.98 16.38
N ALA A 29 4.42 -29.97 16.72
CA ALA A 29 3.89 -29.11 17.80
C ALA A 29 4.41 -29.47 19.19
N ASP A 30 4.91 -30.69 19.36
CA ASP A 30 5.52 -31.20 20.60
C ASP A 30 7.03 -30.93 20.71
N GLY A 31 7.64 -30.30 19.67
CA GLY A 31 9.06 -30.01 19.63
C GLY A 31 9.96 -31.24 19.50
N SER A 32 9.44 -32.38 19.05
CA SER A 32 10.19 -33.66 18.94
C SER A 32 11.30 -33.65 17.89
N SER A 33 11.31 -32.72 16.97
CA SER A 33 12.38 -32.49 16.00
C SER A 33 12.54 -31.02 15.63
N ALA A 34 13.70 -30.66 15.05
CA ALA A 34 13.95 -29.33 14.55
C ALA A 34 12.97 -28.94 13.41
N PRO A 35 12.69 -27.64 13.21
CA PRO A 35 11.93 -27.14 12.09
C PRO A 35 12.57 -27.51 10.75
N VAL A 36 11.74 -27.71 9.74
CA VAL A 36 12.15 -27.97 8.35
C VAL A 36 11.75 -26.79 7.50
N ASN A 37 12.70 -26.19 6.77
CA ASN A 37 12.44 -25.14 5.79
C ASN A 37 11.75 -25.74 4.56
N LEU A 38 10.60 -25.21 4.17
CA LEU A 38 9.78 -25.70 3.06
C LEU A 38 9.99 -24.90 1.76
N THR A 39 10.61 -23.74 1.84
CA THR A 39 10.76 -22.78 0.74
C THR A 39 12.20 -22.32 0.52
N ALA A 40 13.18 -23.07 1.01
CA ALA A 40 14.62 -22.77 0.91
C ALA A 40 15.17 -22.57 -0.51
N ASP A 41 14.40 -22.87 -1.53
CA ASP A 41 14.73 -22.69 -2.95
C ASP A 41 14.27 -21.33 -3.51
N ASN A 42 13.61 -20.49 -2.70
CA ASN A 42 13.19 -19.14 -3.07
C ASN A 42 13.90 -18.10 -2.19
N ASP A 43 14.76 -17.27 -2.79
CA ASP A 43 15.43 -16.16 -2.09
C ASP A 43 14.53 -14.93 -1.88
N GLY A 44 13.29 -14.95 -2.39
CA GLY A 44 12.26 -13.96 -2.15
C GLY A 44 11.49 -14.23 -0.85
N MET A 45 10.54 -13.36 -0.52
CA MET A 45 9.72 -13.50 0.68
C MET A 45 8.59 -14.53 0.46
N ASP A 46 8.51 -15.53 1.33
CA ASP A 46 7.39 -16.47 1.45
C ASP A 46 6.69 -16.29 2.79
N ASN A 47 5.38 -16.03 2.82
CA ASN A 47 4.67 -15.71 4.06
C ASN A 47 3.18 -16.15 4.05
N LEU A 48 2.50 -15.96 5.19
CA LEU A 48 1.10 -16.29 5.45
C LEU A 48 0.76 -17.78 5.24
N PRO A 49 1.51 -18.72 5.81
CA PRO A 49 1.21 -20.14 5.67
C PRO A 49 -0.16 -20.48 6.27
N THR A 50 -1.06 -21.00 5.45
CA THR A 50 -2.44 -21.31 5.84
C THR A 50 -2.85 -22.69 5.33
N VAL A 51 -3.09 -23.61 6.26
CA VAL A 51 -3.43 -25.02 5.96
C VAL A 51 -4.91 -25.13 5.58
N SER A 52 -5.21 -25.95 4.56
CA SER A 52 -6.59 -26.26 4.18
C SER A 52 -7.34 -27.02 5.29
N PRO A 53 -8.69 -26.94 5.36
CA PRO A 53 -9.47 -27.62 6.40
C PRO A 53 -9.29 -29.14 6.45
N ASP A 54 -8.95 -29.78 5.34
CA ASP A 54 -8.68 -31.23 5.26
C ASP A 54 -7.22 -31.61 5.59
N GLY A 55 -6.35 -30.60 5.87
CA GLY A 55 -4.96 -30.80 6.23
C GLY A 55 -4.04 -31.23 5.08
N LYS A 56 -4.49 -31.19 3.82
CA LYS A 56 -3.72 -31.72 2.67
C LYS A 56 -2.92 -30.65 1.94
N TRP A 57 -3.32 -29.39 2.04
CA TRP A 57 -2.77 -28.29 1.28
C TRP A 57 -2.27 -27.19 2.18
N LEU A 58 -1.14 -26.60 1.83
CA LEU A 58 -0.63 -25.36 2.40
C LEU A 58 -0.74 -24.26 1.35
N ALA A 59 -1.54 -23.23 1.61
CA ALA A 59 -1.57 -22.00 0.85
C ALA A 59 -0.64 -20.98 1.50
N TYR A 60 0.10 -20.21 0.70
CA TYR A 60 0.97 -19.13 1.15
C TYR A 60 1.19 -18.15 -0.01
N PHE A 61 1.72 -16.97 0.23
CA PHE A 61 2.21 -16.16 -0.87
C PHE A 61 3.73 -16.26 -1.02
N ALA A 62 4.21 -16.06 -2.24
CA ALA A 62 5.61 -15.97 -2.59
C ALA A 62 5.90 -14.73 -3.44
N MET A 63 6.97 -14.02 -3.13
CA MET A 63 7.60 -13.04 -3.99
C MET A 63 8.71 -13.71 -4.79
N ALA A 64 8.89 -13.31 -6.05
CA ALA A 64 9.88 -13.93 -6.93
C ALA A 64 11.25 -13.23 -6.90
N ARG A 65 11.27 -11.94 -6.50
CA ARG A 65 12.48 -11.12 -6.52
C ARG A 65 13.03 -10.93 -5.11
N PRO A 66 14.25 -11.35 -4.84
CA PRO A 66 14.94 -11.04 -3.59
C PRO A 66 15.19 -9.53 -3.49
N THR A 67 15.36 -9.01 -2.28
CA THR A 67 15.71 -7.62 -1.98
C THR A 67 14.66 -6.56 -2.38
N TYR A 68 13.44 -6.98 -2.74
CA TYR A 68 12.38 -6.06 -3.12
C TYR A 68 11.05 -6.34 -2.40
N GLU A 69 10.72 -5.54 -1.41
CA GLU A 69 9.53 -5.72 -0.56
C GLU A 69 8.19 -5.45 -1.26
N ALA A 70 8.19 -4.71 -2.35
CA ALA A 70 6.99 -4.44 -3.14
C ALA A 70 6.83 -5.36 -4.35
N ASP A 71 7.57 -6.48 -4.37
CA ASP A 71 7.36 -7.51 -5.39
C ASP A 71 5.99 -8.15 -5.24
N ARG A 72 5.47 -8.66 -6.35
CA ARG A 72 4.12 -9.22 -6.39
C ARG A 72 4.02 -10.49 -5.54
N GLN A 73 3.07 -10.48 -4.62
CA GLN A 73 2.74 -11.60 -3.74
C GLN A 73 1.82 -12.57 -4.45
N VAL A 74 2.40 -13.61 -5.06
CA VAL A 74 1.67 -14.64 -5.80
C VAL A 74 1.16 -15.73 -4.84
N LEU A 75 -0.13 -16.07 -4.91
CA LEU A 75 -0.67 -17.18 -4.12
C LEU A 75 -0.11 -18.51 -4.62
N MET A 76 0.53 -19.23 -3.71
CA MET A 76 1.10 -20.56 -3.91
C MET A 76 0.23 -21.63 -3.26
N LEU A 77 0.27 -22.84 -3.79
CA LEU A 77 -0.40 -23.99 -3.21
C LEU A 77 0.55 -25.21 -3.22
N ARG A 78 0.89 -25.70 -2.02
CA ARG A 78 1.74 -26.86 -1.80
C ARG A 78 0.91 -28.06 -1.33
N ASP A 79 1.09 -29.19 -1.99
CA ASP A 79 0.56 -30.48 -1.54
C ASP A 79 1.44 -30.98 -0.38
N LEU A 80 0.85 -31.14 0.79
CA LEU A 80 1.58 -31.56 2.00
C LEU A 80 1.95 -33.05 1.98
N THR A 81 1.37 -33.85 1.08
CA THR A 81 1.69 -35.28 0.92
C THR A 81 2.87 -35.48 -0.02
N THR A 82 2.88 -34.77 -1.14
CA THR A 82 3.92 -34.95 -2.19
C THR A 82 5.03 -33.92 -2.12
N GLY A 83 4.80 -32.80 -1.44
CA GLY A 83 5.70 -31.64 -1.42
C GLY A 83 5.66 -30.78 -2.69
N THR A 84 4.82 -31.14 -3.68
CA THR A 84 4.73 -30.39 -4.94
C THR A 84 4.05 -29.04 -4.73
N THR A 85 4.66 -27.98 -5.26
CA THR A 85 4.13 -26.59 -5.19
C THR A 85 3.73 -26.10 -6.57
N ARG A 86 2.68 -25.30 -6.63
CA ARG A 86 2.24 -24.61 -7.86
C ARG A 86 1.77 -23.18 -7.57
N LYS A 87 1.95 -22.29 -8.54
CA LYS A 87 1.48 -20.91 -8.50
C LYS A 87 0.00 -20.88 -8.89
N LEU A 88 -0.87 -20.29 -8.06
CA LEU A 88 -2.29 -20.15 -8.34
C LEU A 88 -2.63 -18.84 -9.05
N THR A 89 -2.00 -17.73 -8.68
CA THR A 89 -2.37 -16.40 -9.16
C THR A 89 -1.31 -15.74 -10.04
N GLU A 90 -0.44 -16.52 -10.69
CA GLU A 90 0.65 -16.01 -11.56
C GLU A 90 0.13 -15.06 -12.65
N ALA A 91 -1.02 -15.34 -13.24
CA ALA A 91 -1.62 -14.54 -14.30
C ALA A 91 -2.41 -13.31 -13.79
N TRP A 92 -2.54 -13.17 -12.47
CA TRP A 92 -3.31 -12.07 -11.86
C TRP A 92 -2.35 -11.00 -11.31
N ASP A 93 -2.38 -9.82 -11.91
CA ASP A 93 -1.45 -8.73 -11.59
C ASP A 93 -1.89 -7.93 -10.36
N ARG A 94 -2.07 -8.62 -9.24
CA ARG A 94 -2.32 -8.07 -7.90
C ARG A 94 -1.59 -8.91 -6.85
N SER A 95 -1.21 -8.28 -5.75
CA SER A 95 -0.58 -8.92 -4.60
C SER A 95 -1.64 -9.42 -3.61
N VAL A 96 -1.51 -10.69 -3.18
CA VAL A 96 -2.37 -11.28 -2.15
C VAL A 96 -1.97 -10.77 -0.78
N ALA A 97 -2.88 -10.08 -0.08
CA ALA A 97 -2.63 -9.51 1.25
C ALA A 97 -3.15 -10.38 2.41
N SER A 98 -4.12 -11.26 2.16
CA SER A 98 -4.64 -12.21 3.15
C SER A 98 -5.04 -13.54 2.52
N ILE A 99 -4.99 -14.64 3.30
CA ILE A 99 -5.33 -15.99 2.81
C ILE A 99 -6.25 -16.67 3.82
N ASN A 100 -7.46 -17.04 3.39
CA ASN A 100 -8.46 -17.66 4.26
C ASN A 100 -9.20 -18.78 3.52
N TRP A 101 -9.11 -20.03 3.97
CA TRP A 101 -9.83 -21.14 3.38
C TRP A 101 -11.31 -21.11 3.73
N ALA A 102 -12.16 -21.39 2.74
CA ALA A 102 -13.55 -21.76 3.03
C ALA A 102 -13.60 -23.06 3.83
N PRO A 103 -14.59 -23.23 4.74
CA PRO A 103 -14.67 -24.42 5.59
C PRO A 103 -14.78 -25.76 4.84
N ASP A 104 -15.24 -25.73 3.60
CA ASP A 104 -15.33 -26.91 2.73
C ASP A 104 -14.06 -27.19 1.90
N GLY A 105 -13.02 -26.35 2.03
CA GLY A 105 -11.76 -26.47 1.31
C GLY A 105 -11.82 -26.25 -0.21
N LYS A 106 -12.95 -25.75 -0.74
CA LYS A 106 -13.15 -25.60 -2.18
C LYS A 106 -12.85 -24.20 -2.71
N THR A 107 -12.63 -23.24 -1.82
CA THR A 107 -12.41 -21.85 -2.19
C THR A 107 -11.42 -21.22 -1.21
N ILE A 108 -10.52 -20.38 -1.71
CA ILE A 108 -9.66 -19.54 -0.89
C ILE A 108 -10.17 -18.10 -1.03
N TYR A 109 -10.46 -17.44 0.10
CA TYR A 109 -10.77 -16.03 0.16
C TYR A 109 -9.46 -15.25 0.38
N VAL A 110 -9.23 -14.23 -0.42
CA VAL A 110 -8.06 -13.36 -0.32
C VAL A 110 -8.49 -11.90 -0.38
N THR A 111 -7.71 -11.01 0.22
CA THR A 111 -7.78 -9.58 -0.06
C THR A 111 -6.61 -9.18 -0.95
N ALA A 112 -6.77 -8.12 -1.71
CA ALA A 112 -5.71 -7.51 -2.50
C ALA A 112 -6.07 -6.05 -2.81
N GLN A 113 -5.07 -5.18 -2.81
CA GLN A 113 -5.28 -3.81 -3.26
C GLN A 113 -5.61 -3.78 -4.75
N ASP A 114 -6.63 -3.02 -5.10
CA ASP A 114 -7.08 -2.83 -6.48
C ASP A 114 -7.71 -1.45 -6.67
N THR A 115 -6.93 -0.52 -7.21
CA THR A 115 -7.33 0.84 -7.55
C THR A 115 -7.96 1.59 -6.36
N GLN A 116 -7.17 1.90 -5.34
CA GLN A 116 -7.54 2.59 -4.09
C GLN A 116 -8.52 1.84 -3.18
N GLU A 117 -8.87 0.61 -3.48
CA GLU A 117 -9.71 -0.25 -2.66
C GLU A 117 -8.92 -1.50 -2.24
N GLU A 118 -9.40 -2.22 -1.23
CA GLU A 118 -8.88 -3.55 -0.89
C GLU A 118 -10.04 -4.53 -0.71
N PRO A 119 -10.63 -4.99 -1.82
CA PRO A 119 -11.77 -5.87 -1.82
C PRO A 119 -11.41 -7.32 -1.50
N ILE A 120 -12.46 -8.11 -1.20
CA ILE A 120 -12.40 -9.57 -1.14
C ILE A 120 -12.43 -10.13 -2.56
N PHE A 121 -11.53 -11.08 -2.82
CA PHE A 121 -11.56 -11.98 -3.97
C PHE A 121 -11.68 -13.42 -3.50
N THR A 122 -12.15 -14.28 -4.38
CA THR A 122 -12.02 -15.74 -4.23
C THR A 122 -11.08 -16.28 -5.28
N VAL A 123 -10.31 -17.30 -4.88
CA VAL A 123 -9.45 -18.06 -5.76
C VAL A 123 -9.88 -19.53 -5.73
N ASP A 124 -10.14 -20.10 -6.90
CA ASP A 124 -10.40 -21.53 -7.03
C ASP A 124 -9.08 -22.30 -6.87
N PRO A 125 -8.94 -23.19 -5.88
CA PRO A 125 -7.68 -23.86 -5.63
C PRO A 125 -7.29 -24.88 -6.70
N LYS A 126 -8.19 -25.25 -7.63
CA LYS A 126 -7.88 -26.15 -8.73
C LYS A 126 -7.39 -25.41 -9.97
N SER A 127 -8.10 -24.37 -10.37
CA SER A 127 -7.85 -23.65 -11.62
C SER A 127 -7.05 -22.34 -11.45
N GLY A 128 -6.93 -21.81 -10.23
CA GLY A 128 -6.37 -20.48 -9.97
C GLY A 128 -7.27 -19.32 -10.40
N LYS A 129 -8.53 -19.59 -10.79
CA LYS A 129 -9.47 -18.54 -11.21
C LYS A 129 -9.76 -17.58 -10.08
N VAL A 130 -9.49 -16.30 -10.30
CA VAL A 130 -9.78 -15.19 -9.36
C VAL A 130 -11.12 -14.56 -9.69
N THR A 131 -11.91 -14.24 -8.66
CA THR A 131 -13.21 -13.57 -8.80
C THR A 131 -13.37 -12.51 -7.71
N ARG A 132 -13.59 -11.25 -8.10
CA ARG A 132 -13.86 -10.14 -7.16
C ARG A 132 -15.27 -10.26 -6.58
N LEU A 133 -15.41 -10.10 -5.27
CA LEU A 133 -16.68 -10.20 -4.55
C LEU A 133 -17.20 -8.87 -4.01
N THR A 134 -16.32 -8.04 -3.43
CA THR A 134 -16.68 -6.70 -2.88
C THR A 134 -16.15 -5.59 -3.78
N GLN A 135 -16.70 -4.37 -3.67
CA GLN A 135 -16.38 -3.30 -4.62
C GLN A 135 -15.66 -2.11 -3.97
N GLN A 136 -16.09 -1.69 -2.79
CA GLN A 136 -15.62 -0.47 -2.12
C GLN A 136 -15.14 -0.77 -0.70
N GLY A 137 -14.27 0.10 -0.19
CA GLY A 137 -13.68 0.02 1.14
C GLY A 137 -12.43 -0.85 1.21
N VAL A 138 -11.80 -0.82 2.36
CA VAL A 138 -10.65 -1.66 2.70
C VAL A 138 -11.11 -2.73 3.67
N VAL A 139 -10.99 -3.98 3.23
CA VAL A 139 -11.32 -5.15 4.05
C VAL A 139 -10.11 -5.50 4.91
N THR A 140 -10.27 -5.40 6.23
CA THR A 140 -9.19 -5.60 7.21
C THR A 140 -9.15 -7.01 7.79
N ALA A 141 -10.25 -7.75 7.69
CA ALA A 141 -10.31 -9.16 8.13
C ALA A 141 -11.39 -9.91 7.36
N VAL A 142 -11.15 -11.19 7.06
CA VAL A 142 -12.11 -12.09 6.40
C VAL A 142 -12.20 -13.40 7.19
N LEU A 143 -13.40 -13.78 7.58
CA LEU A 143 -13.71 -15.09 8.15
C LEU A 143 -14.70 -15.81 7.25
N PRO A 144 -14.24 -16.76 6.41
CA PRO A 144 -15.13 -17.58 5.61
C PRO A 144 -16.04 -18.45 6.49
N VAL A 145 -17.33 -18.49 6.16
CA VAL A 145 -18.35 -19.29 6.82
C VAL A 145 -19.13 -20.09 5.79
N LYS A 146 -19.96 -21.03 6.22
CA LYS A 146 -20.84 -21.77 5.30
C LYS A 146 -21.72 -20.79 4.51
N GLY A 147 -21.57 -20.79 3.19
CA GLY A 147 -22.36 -19.97 2.28
C GLY A 147 -21.87 -18.54 2.05
N GLY A 148 -20.68 -18.17 2.56
CA GLY A 148 -20.12 -16.83 2.37
C GLY A 148 -18.99 -16.48 3.31
N ALA A 149 -18.96 -15.25 3.81
CA ALA A 149 -17.98 -14.79 4.78
C ALA A 149 -18.56 -13.74 5.74
N VAL A 150 -17.99 -13.63 6.92
CA VAL A 150 -18.09 -12.43 7.76
C VAL A 150 -16.77 -11.69 7.62
N PHE A 151 -16.81 -10.36 7.49
CA PHE A 151 -15.62 -9.57 7.26
C PHE A 151 -15.71 -8.20 7.96
N ALA A 152 -14.55 -7.64 8.30
CA ALA A 152 -14.43 -6.27 8.76
C ALA A 152 -14.01 -5.37 7.58
N MET A 153 -14.58 -4.18 7.51
CA MET A 153 -14.29 -3.22 6.44
C MET A 153 -14.43 -1.79 6.95
N ASN A 154 -13.52 -0.94 6.53
CA ASN A 154 -13.55 0.51 6.73
C ASN A 154 -13.51 1.27 5.40
N SER A 155 -13.56 2.60 5.51
CA SER A 155 -13.37 3.52 4.39
C SER A 155 -12.86 4.86 4.90
N LEU A 156 -12.50 5.78 4.01
CA LEU A 156 -12.16 7.18 4.35
C LEU A 156 -13.24 7.88 5.20
N LEU A 157 -14.48 7.38 5.19
CA LEU A 157 -15.62 7.98 5.89
C LEU A 157 -15.98 7.31 7.21
N GLY A 158 -15.25 6.26 7.62
CA GLY A 158 -15.52 5.63 8.91
C GLY A 158 -14.67 4.39 9.19
N PRO A 159 -14.45 4.10 10.48
CA PRO A 159 -13.68 2.94 10.93
C PRO A 159 -14.44 1.62 10.70
N ASP A 160 -13.76 0.51 11.01
CA ASP A 160 -14.28 -0.83 10.78
C ASP A 160 -15.65 -1.09 11.42
N ASP A 161 -16.50 -1.73 10.60
CA ASP A 161 -17.69 -2.46 11.04
C ASP A 161 -17.67 -3.87 10.44
N PHE A 162 -18.47 -4.76 11.01
CA PHE A 162 -18.62 -6.12 10.51
C PHE A 162 -19.76 -6.24 9.51
N TYR A 163 -19.49 -7.02 8.48
CA TYR A 163 -20.41 -7.28 7.38
C TYR A 163 -20.54 -8.79 7.12
N ARG A 164 -21.68 -9.20 6.58
CA ARG A 164 -21.89 -10.55 6.00
C ARG A 164 -21.84 -10.45 4.49
N LEU A 165 -21.13 -11.37 3.88
CA LEU A 165 -21.10 -11.59 2.44
C LEU A 165 -21.85 -12.89 2.10
N THR A 166 -22.86 -12.82 1.20
CA THR A 166 -23.57 -13.98 0.65
C THR A 166 -23.61 -13.83 -0.87
N GLY A 167 -22.84 -14.66 -1.57
CA GLY A 167 -22.54 -14.40 -2.98
C GLY A 167 -21.81 -13.06 -3.15
N LYS A 168 -22.46 -12.08 -3.81
CA LYS A 168 -21.96 -10.69 -3.92
C LYS A 168 -22.76 -9.69 -3.07
N LYS A 169 -23.78 -10.15 -2.34
CA LYS A 169 -24.58 -9.29 -1.47
C LYS A 169 -23.85 -9.06 -0.17
N GLN A 170 -23.68 -7.78 0.18
CA GLN A 170 -23.11 -7.35 1.45
C GLN A 170 -24.22 -6.82 2.36
N GLU A 171 -24.18 -7.20 3.63
CA GLU A 171 -25.08 -6.77 4.69
C GLU A 171 -24.28 -6.33 5.90
N ARG A 172 -24.45 -5.10 6.35
CA ARG A 172 -23.79 -4.58 7.55
C ARG A 172 -24.42 -5.23 8.78
N LEU A 173 -23.61 -5.83 9.63
CA LEU A 173 -24.04 -6.52 10.85
C LEU A 173 -23.96 -5.67 12.10
N THR A 174 -23.01 -4.71 12.12
CA THR A 174 -22.73 -3.90 13.30
C THR A 174 -22.71 -2.41 12.98
N THR A 175 -22.86 -1.59 14.02
CA THR A 175 -22.73 -0.13 13.98
C THR A 175 -21.90 0.33 15.19
N ILE A 176 -20.73 -0.29 15.36
CA ILE A 176 -19.86 -0.16 16.56
C ILE A 176 -19.52 1.31 16.85
N ASN A 177 -19.26 2.06 15.81
CA ASN A 177 -18.81 3.45 15.91
C ASN A 177 -19.94 4.47 15.73
N ALA A 178 -21.21 4.04 15.56
CA ALA A 178 -22.32 4.95 15.24
C ALA A 178 -22.50 6.06 16.29
N ALA A 179 -22.39 5.75 17.58
CA ALA A 179 -22.52 6.76 18.62
C ALA A 179 -21.40 7.81 18.60
N LYS A 180 -20.16 7.40 18.25
CA LYS A 180 -19.02 8.32 18.14
C LYS A 180 -19.06 9.14 16.85
N MET A 181 -19.61 8.56 15.80
CA MET A 181 -19.76 9.22 14.48
C MET A 181 -21.02 10.09 14.40
N ALA A 182 -21.96 9.93 15.33
CA ALA A 182 -23.15 10.77 15.39
C ALA A 182 -22.75 12.23 15.67
N GLY A 183 -23.12 13.14 14.78
CA GLY A 183 -22.75 14.56 14.88
C GLY A 183 -21.39 14.91 14.28
N VAL A 184 -20.72 13.97 13.61
CA VAL A 184 -19.55 14.27 12.78
C VAL A 184 -20.00 14.57 11.36
N ASP A 185 -19.74 15.77 10.88
CA ASP A 185 -19.98 16.16 9.49
C ASP A 185 -18.87 15.59 8.59
N LEU A 186 -19.19 14.52 7.90
CA LEU A 186 -18.23 13.83 7.03
C LEU A 186 -18.08 14.57 5.68
N PRO A 187 -16.85 14.63 5.13
CA PRO A 187 -16.61 15.22 3.81
C PRO A 187 -17.25 14.38 2.70
N THR A 188 -17.45 14.99 1.54
CA THR A 188 -17.73 14.25 0.31
C THR A 188 -16.43 13.83 -0.34
N VAL A 189 -16.31 12.55 -0.68
CA VAL A 189 -15.12 11.98 -1.34
C VAL A 189 -15.43 11.66 -2.79
N GLU A 190 -14.63 12.17 -3.71
CA GLU A 190 -14.73 11.85 -5.14
C GLU A 190 -13.40 11.33 -5.66
N ARG A 191 -13.45 10.16 -6.30
CA ARG A 191 -12.31 9.60 -7.04
C ARG A 191 -12.24 10.17 -8.44
N PHE A 192 -11.03 10.31 -8.94
CA PHE A 192 -10.80 10.74 -10.32
C PHE A 192 -9.54 10.10 -10.89
N SER A 193 -9.43 10.13 -12.20
CA SER A 193 -8.23 9.69 -12.91
C SER A 193 -7.83 10.70 -13.97
N PHE A 194 -6.58 10.67 -14.34
CA PHE A 194 -6.00 11.55 -15.35
C PHE A 194 -4.84 10.85 -16.07
N THR A 195 -4.35 11.43 -17.16
CA THR A 195 -3.16 10.95 -17.84
C THR A 195 -1.91 11.49 -17.15
N GLY A 196 -1.19 10.63 -16.46
CA GLY A 196 0.02 10.92 -15.70
C GLY A 196 1.30 10.98 -16.53
N ALA A 197 2.42 10.69 -15.87
CA ALA A 197 3.70 10.45 -16.52
C ALA A 197 3.60 9.24 -17.46
N ASN A 198 4.51 9.13 -18.41
CA ASN A 198 4.56 8.02 -19.38
C ASN A 198 3.24 7.73 -20.12
N ASN A 199 2.26 8.64 -20.09
CA ASN A 199 0.88 8.48 -20.57
C ASN A 199 0.06 7.38 -19.88
N ASP A 200 0.46 6.94 -18.69
CA ASP A 200 -0.27 5.97 -17.89
C ASP A 200 -1.47 6.63 -17.18
N THR A 201 -2.48 5.82 -16.86
CA THR A 201 -3.62 6.28 -16.07
C THR A 201 -3.24 6.33 -14.60
N VAL A 202 -3.32 7.51 -14.00
CA VAL A 202 -3.04 7.77 -12.60
C VAL A 202 -4.34 8.13 -11.89
N TRP A 203 -4.48 7.66 -10.66
CA TRP A 203 -5.68 7.86 -9.85
C TRP A 203 -5.42 8.77 -8.66
N GLY A 204 -6.46 9.43 -8.22
CA GLY A 204 -6.50 10.22 -7.00
C GLY A 204 -7.90 10.34 -6.46
N TYR A 205 -8.02 10.95 -5.29
CA TYR A 205 -9.28 11.39 -4.74
C TYR A 205 -9.20 12.83 -4.26
N ALA A 206 -10.37 13.48 -4.19
CA ALA A 206 -10.55 14.77 -3.57
C ALA A 206 -11.64 14.69 -2.51
N MET A 207 -11.45 15.41 -1.38
CA MET A 207 -12.46 15.55 -0.34
C MET A 207 -12.93 16.99 -0.28
N LYS A 208 -14.26 17.18 -0.41
CA LYS A 208 -14.92 18.46 -0.19
C LYS A 208 -15.31 18.57 1.30
N PRO A 209 -14.89 19.64 2.02
CA PRO A 209 -15.35 19.87 3.39
C PRO A 209 -16.87 19.92 3.51
N ALA A 210 -17.44 19.30 4.54
CA ALA A 210 -18.89 19.36 4.77
C ALA A 210 -19.36 20.78 5.09
N SER A 211 -18.50 21.59 5.70
CA SER A 211 -18.79 22.99 6.07
C SER A 211 -18.80 23.97 4.88
N LEU A 212 -18.30 23.55 3.70
CA LEU A 212 -18.16 24.43 2.54
C LEU A 212 -19.50 24.70 1.87
N LYS A 213 -19.87 25.96 1.77
CA LYS A 213 -21.11 26.40 1.13
C LYS A 213 -21.00 26.41 -0.39
N ASP A 214 -22.15 26.39 -1.05
CA ASP A 214 -22.20 26.48 -2.51
C ASP A 214 -21.60 27.81 -3.00
N GLY A 215 -20.71 27.69 -4.01
CA GLY A 215 -20.00 28.84 -4.58
C GLY A 215 -18.72 29.25 -3.83
N GLU A 216 -18.48 28.74 -2.63
CA GLU A 216 -17.23 28.96 -1.90
C GLU A 216 -16.12 28.03 -2.39
N LYS A 217 -14.86 28.41 -2.11
CA LYS A 217 -13.68 27.58 -2.33
C LYS A 217 -12.97 27.30 -1.01
N ALA A 218 -12.49 26.07 -0.85
CA ALA A 218 -11.71 25.65 0.30
C ALA A 218 -10.21 25.68 -0.02
N PRO A 219 -9.35 26.12 0.93
CA PRO A 219 -7.91 26.03 0.79
C PRO A 219 -7.48 24.55 0.70
N LEU A 220 -6.36 24.29 0.02
CA LEU A 220 -5.88 22.96 -0.29
C LEU A 220 -5.00 22.38 0.82
N ALA A 221 -5.26 21.13 1.23
CA ALA A 221 -4.31 20.22 1.86
C ALA A 221 -3.94 19.14 0.83
N PHE A 222 -2.76 19.24 0.23
CA PHE A 222 -2.25 18.29 -0.75
C PHE A 222 -1.42 17.22 -0.04
N ILE A 223 -1.99 16.02 0.12
CA ILE A 223 -1.37 14.95 0.92
C ILE A 223 -0.68 13.95 0.00
N VAL A 224 0.61 13.75 0.22
CA VAL A 224 1.45 12.78 -0.50
C VAL A 224 1.80 11.62 0.43
N HIS A 225 1.42 10.40 0.03
CA HIS A 225 1.67 9.21 0.83
C HIS A 225 3.15 8.80 0.86
N GLY A 226 3.52 8.03 1.88
CA GLY A 226 4.82 7.38 2.02
C GLY A 226 4.89 6.04 1.30
N GLY A 227 5.99 5.36 1.50
CA GLY A 227 6.37 4.12 0.85
C GLY A 227 7.77 4.25 0.26
N PRO A 228 7.94 4.46 -1.05
CA PRO A 228 6.98 4.96 -2.06
C PRO A 228 5.90 3.96 -2.49
N GLN A 229 6.18 2.65 -2.37
CA GLN A 229 5.22 1.60 -2.67
C GLN A 229 4.14 1.54 -1.59
N GLY A 230 3.10 2.30 -1.79
CA GLY A 230 1.93 2.43 -0.94
C GLY A 230 0.74 2.90 -1.76
N SER A 231 -0.36 3.28 -1.12
CA SER A 231 -1.52 3.87 -1.79
C SER A 231 -2.28 4.76 -0.83
N SER A 232 -2.81 5.86 -1.36
CA SER A 232 -3.83 6.68 -0.70
C SER A 232 -5.19 5.98 -0.88
N ASN A 233 -5.31 4.76 -0.36
CA ASN A 233 -6.50 3.94 -0.54
C ASN A 233 -7.69 4.44 0.28
N ASN A 234 -8.87 3.89 -0.02
CA ASN A 234 -10.12 4.21 0.64
C ASN A 234 -10.19 3.59 2.06
N SER A 235 -9.23 3.95 2.94
CA SER A 235 -9.11 3.39 4.28
C SER A 235 -9.22 4.44 5.38
N TRP A 236 -9.74 4.00 6.54
CA TRP A 236 -9.69 4.78 7.77
C TRP A 236 -8.30 4.73 8.39
N SER A 237 -7.76 5.87 8.77
CA SER A 237 -6.52 5.97 9.51
C SER A 237 -6.72 6.76 10.79
N TYR A 238 -6.11 6.31 11.90
CA TYR A 238 -6.06 7.06 13.15
C TYR A 238 -4.82 7.97 13.26
N ARG A 239 -3.90 7.88 12.29
CA ARG A 239 -2.65 8.66 12.27
C ARG A 239 -2.69 9.75 11.19
N TRP A 240 -2.78 9.37 9.92
CA TRP A 240 -2.89 10.26 8.77
C TRP A 240 -4.30 10.16 8.18
N ASN A 241 -5.26 10.83 8.84
CA ASN A 241 -6.66 10.79 8.40
C ASN A 241 -6.99 12.04 7.57
N PRO A 242 -7.19 11.91 6.26
CA PRO A 242 -7.51 13.05 5.40
C PRO A 242 -8.83 13.75 5.80
N ALA A 243 -9.78 13.02 6.39
CA ALA A 243 -11.03 13.62 6.86
C ALA A 243 -10.86 14.64 7.99
N VAL A 244 -9.75 14.55 8.77
CA VAL A 244 -9.43 15.56 9.82
C VAL A 244 -9.11 16.91 9.17
N PHE A 245 -8.36 16.92 8.09
CA PHE A 245 -8.06 18.15 7.35
C PHE A 245 -9.34 18.71 6.70
N ALA A 246 -10.18 17.84 6.14
CA ALA A 246 -11.48 18.26 5.61
C ALA A 246 -12.41 18.82 6.70
N GLY A 247 -12.41 18.22 7.90
CA GLY A 247 -13.13 18.72 9.07
C GLY A 247 -12.64 20.09 9.55
N ALA A 248 -11.35 20.40 9.32
CA ALA A 248 -10.76 21.72 9.57
C ALA A 248 -11.04 22.74 8.44
N GLY A 249 -11.79 22.37 7.41
CA GLY A 249 -12.20 23.26 6.32
C GLY A 249 -11.31 23.25 5.08
N TYR A 250 -10.33 22.32 5.01
CA TYR A 250 -9.49 22.17 3.82
C TYR A 250 -10.11 21.25 2.78
N ALA A 251 -9.99 21.61 1.52
CA ALA A 251 -10.10 20.65 0.42
C ALA A 251 -8.90 19.72 0.45
N VAL A 252 -9.12 18.40 0.48
CA VAL A 252 -8.01 17.44 0.46
C VAL A 252 -7.87 16.86 -0.93
N VAL A 253 -6.65 16.77 -1.44
CA VAL A 253 -6.33 16.05 -2.67
C VAL A 253 -5.17 15.10 -2.38
N SER A 254 -5.30 13.85 -2.84
CA SER A 254 -4.24 12.85 -2.77
C SER A 254 -4.16 12.07 -4.08
N ILE A 255 -2.93 11.75 -4.51
CA ILE A 255 -2.63 11.12 -5.80
C ILE A 255 -1.79 9.87 -5.56
N ASP A 256 -2.19 8.77 -6.19
CA ASP A 256 -1.39 7.54 -6.25
C ASP A 256 -0.45 7.61 -7.45
N PHE A 257 0.71 8.20 -7.25
CA PHE A 257 1.75 8.41 -8.26
C PHE A 257 2.44 7.09 -8.65
N HIS A 258 3.23 7.08 -9.73
CA HIS A 258 4.07 5.93 -10.11
C HIS A 258 4.93 5.47 -8.93
N GLY A 259 4.91 4.18 -8.65
CA GLY A 259 5.41 3.56 -7.42
C GLY A 259 4.29 3.04 -6.52
N SER A 260 3.08 3.62 -6.60
CA SER A 260 1.96 3.20 -5.78
C SER A 260 1.51 1.77 -6.08
N THR A 261 0.99 1.09 -5.06
CA THR A 261 0.48 -0.29 -5.13
C THR A 261 -0.99 -0.34 -5.56
N GLY A 262 -1.46 -1.51 -6.02
CA GLY A 262 -2.85 -1.71 -6.44
C GLY A 262 -3.13 -1.40 -7.92
N TYR A 263 -2.11 -1.06 -8.70
CA TYR A 263 -2.22 -0.71 -10.13
C TYR A 263 -1.49 -1.69 -11.06
N GLY A 264 -0.99 -2.79 -10.53
CA GLY A 264 -0.15 -3.77 -11.19
C GLY A 264 1.33 -3.59 -10.88
N GLN A 265 2.11 -4.66 -11.07
CA GLN A 265 3.51 -4.70 -10.67
C GLN A 265 4.36 -3.65 -11.41
N LYS A 266 4.10 -3.50 -12.72
CA LYS A 266 4.82 -2.50 -13.53
C LYS A 266 4.69 -1.08 -12.96
N PHE A 267 3.50 -0.67 -12.52
CA PHE A 267 3.28 0.67 -11.99
C PHE A 267 4.06 0.90 -10.68
N SER A 268 4.16 -0.13 -9.83
CA SER A 268 4.98 -0.11 -8.62
C SER A 268 6.48 -0.07 -8.94
N ASP A 269 6.93 -0.84 -9.93
CA ASP A 269 8.35 -0.90 -10.34
C ASP A 269 8.84 0.39 -11.04
N ASP A 270 7.95 1.14 -11.66
CA ASP A 270 8.29 2.32 -12.48
C ASP A 270 8.93 3.48 -11.68
N ILE A 271 8.91 3.42 -10.35
CA ILE A 271 9.60 4.41 -9.50
C ILE A 271 11.11 4.13 -9.36
N ARG A 272 11.54 2.89 -9.59
CA ARG A 272 12.95 2.51 -9.48
C ARG A 272 13.83 3.43 -10.33
N ASN A 273 14.90 3.99 -9.77
CA ASN A 273 15.76 5.02 -10.38
C ASN A 273 15.04 6.32 -10.76
N ASN A 274 13.85 6.59 -10.23
CA ASN A 274 13.00 7.69 -10.70
C ASN A 274 12.24 8.42 -9.56
N TRP A 275 12.77 8.40 -8.37
CA TRP A 275 12.13 8.88 -7.14
C TRP A 275 11.54 10.29 -7.23
N GLY A 276 12.29 11.24 -7.80
CA GLY A 276 11.86 12.62 -7.96
C GLY A 276 11.29 12.97 -9.35
N GLY A 277 11.22 11.99 -10.27
CA GLY A 277 10.85 12.24 -11.66
C GLY A 277 9.36 12.04 -11.96
N TRP A 278 8.95 10.80 -12.24
CA TRP A 278 7.55 10.49 -12.58
C TRP A 278 6.57 10.74 -11.44
N PRO A 279 6.90 10.42 -10.19
CA PRO A 279 6.02 10.78 -9.08
C PRO A 279 5.70 12.27 -9.00
N LEU A 280 6.72 13.15 -9.11
CA LEU A 280 6.48 14.59 -9.13
C LEU A 280 5.59 15.02 -10.32
N LYS A 281 5.83 14.44 -11.51
CA LYS A 281 4.99 14.71 -12.70
C LYS A 281 3.53 14.31 -12.47
N ASP A 282 3.30 13.17 -11.84
CA ASP A 282 1.95 12.70 -11.50
C ASP A 282 1.28 13.62 -10.51
N LEU A 283 1.99 14.04 -9.47
CA LEU A 283 1.50 14.99 -8.48
C LEU A 283 1.13 16.33 -9.14
N GLN A 284 1.96 16.86 -10.03
CA GLN A 284 1.70 18.11 -10.77
C GLN A 284 0.47 17.99 -11.68
N LYS A 285 0.41 16.93 -12.49
CA LYS A 285 -0.71 16.69 -13.41
C LYS A 285 -2.00 16.37 -12.65
N GLY A 286 -1.90 15.60 -11.56
CA GLY A 286 -3.02 15.22 -10.72
C GLY A 286 -3.64 16.42 -10.01
N LEU A 287 -2.82 17.32 -9.46
CA LEU A 287 -3.34 18.55 -8.87
C LEU A 287 -4.01 19.45 -9.92
N ALA A 288 -3.40 19.60 -11.10
CA ALA A 288 -3.99 20.36 -12.20
C ALA A 288 -5.34 19.75 -12.66
N ALA A 289 -5.44 18.43 -12.74
CA ALA A 289 -6.70 17.74 -13.06
C ALA A 289 -7.76 17.92 -11.98
N ALA A 290 -7.36 17.90 -10.70
CA ALA A 290 -8.26 18.18 -9.58
C ALA A 290 -8.78 19.62 -9.60
N GLU A 291 -7.91 20.61 -9.84
CA GLU A 291 -8.27 22.03 -9.95
C GLU A 291 -9.25 22.29 -11.11
N GLN A 292 -9.06 21.58 -12.22
CA GLN A 292 -9.97 21.68 -13.35
C GLN A 292 -11.34 21.04 -13.08
N LYS A 293 -11.35 19.91 -12.39
CA LYS A 293 -12.56 19.13 -12.12
C LYS A 293 -13.38 19.69 -10.97
N PHE A 294 -12.72 20.12 -9.90
CA PHE A 294 -13.36 20.50 -8.63
C PHE A 294 -13.34 22.01 -8.44
N THR A 295 -14.40 22.69 -8.86
CA THR A 295 -14.50 24.17 -8.83
C THR A 295 -14.47 24.76 -7.42
N TRP A 296 -14.75 23.94 -6.40
CA TRP A 296 -14.69 24.30 -4.99
C TRP A 296 -13.27 24.22 -4.38
N LEU A 297 -12.28 23.75 -5.12
CA LEU A 297 -10.89 23.70 -4.70
C LEU A 297 -10.17 25.03 -4.99
N ASP A 298 -9.51 25.61 -3.98
CA ASP A 298 -8.57 26.72 -4.15
C ASP A 298 -7.12 26.23 -4.15
N GLY A 299 -6.67 25.76 -5.29
CA GLY A 299 -5.31 25.21 -5.44
C GLY A 299 -4.18 26.24 -5.37
N ASN A 300 -4.50 27.55 -5.36
CA ASN A 300 -3.52 28.63 -5.17
C ASN A 300 -3.31 29.00 -3.69
N ASN A 301 -4.15 28.46 -2.81
CA ASN A 301 -4.11 28.72 -1.38
C ASN A 301 -4.04 27.38 -0.64
N GLY A 302 -2.87 26.75 -0.66
CA GLY A 302 -2.73 25.40 -0.10
C GLY A 302 -1.35 25.09 0.41
N CYS A 303 -1.31 24.04 1.23
CA CYS A 303 -0.09 23.43 1.75
C CYS A 303 0.06 22.01 1.20
N ALA A 304 1.32 21.59 0.96
CA ALA A 304 1.64 20.19 0.70
C ALA A 304 2.13 19.53 1.99
N LEU A 305 1.72 18.27 2.18
CA LEU A 305 2.02 17.51 3.39
C LEU A 305 2.43 16.08 3.02
N GLY A 306 3.42 15.52 3.72
CA GLY A 306 3.81 14.13 3.51
C GLY A 306 4.74 13.60 4.57
N ALA A 307 4.72 12.27 4.74
CA ALA A 307 5.59 11.56 5.66
C ALA A 307 6.41 10.48 4.94
N SER A 308 7.61 10.14 5.48
CA SER A 308 8.50 9.13 4.92
C SER A 308 8.89 9.49 3.48
N TYR A 309 8.62 8.64 2.49
CA TYR A 309 8.77 9.05 1.08
C TYR A 309 7.94 10.31 0.75
N GLY A 310 6.73 10.46 1.30
CA GLY A 310 5.96 11.71 1.16
C GLY A 310 6.69 12.91 1.76
N GLY A 311 7.41 12.73 2.86
CA GLY A 311 8.30 13.75 3.44
C GLY A 311 9.50 14.06 2.55
N TYR A 312 10.12 13.04 1.92
CA TYR A 312 11.10 13.22 0.86
C TYR A 312 10.53 14.09 -0.28
N MET A 313 9.32 13.76 -0.74
CA MET A 313 8.67 14.52 -1.80
C MET A 313 8.40 15.98 -1.38
N MET A 314 8.15 16.25 -0.09
CA MET A 314 8.05 17.61 0.43
C MET A 314 9.35 18.37 0.28
N ASN A 315 10.49 17.75 0.67
CA ASN A 315 11.83 18.30 0.46
C ASN A 315 12.12 18.54 -1.04
N TRP A 316 11.69 17.62 -1.90
CA TRP A 316 11.89 17.72 -3.35
C TRP A 316 11.03 18.81 -3.99
N ILE A 317 9.77 18.94 -3.61
CA ILE A 317 8.83 19.97 -4.08
C ILE A 317 9.36 21.37 -3.82
N GLU A 318 10.01 21.61 -2.69
CA GLU A 318 10.60 22.92 -2.35
C GLU A 318 11.44 23.50 -3.47
N SER A 319 12.24 22.68 -4.14
CA SER A 319 13.13 23.11 -5.20
C SER A 319 12.58 22.91 -6.61
N GLN A 320 11.74 21.88 -6.80
CA GLN A 320 11.33 21.44 -8.14
C GLN A 320 9.94 21.97 -8.55
N TRP A 321 9.16 22.45 -7.58
CA TRP A 321 7.85 23.04 -7.82
C TRP A 321 7.65 24.32 -6.98
N PRO A 322 8.58 25.29 -7.14
CA PRO A 322 8.59 26.51 -6.34
C PRO A 322 7.32 27.33 -6.56
N ASP A 323 6.96 28.11 -5.56
CA ASP A 323 5.82 29.04 -5.56
C ASP A 323 4.42 28.40 -5.70
N LYS A 324 4.31 27.06 -5.75
CA LYS A 324 3.00 26.41 -5.82
C LYS A 324 2.26 26.44 -4.49
N PHE A 325 2.95 26.16 -3.41
CA PHE A 325 2.36 26.03 -2.08
C PHE A 325 2.69 27.24 -1.18
N LYS A 326 1.79 27.54 -0.25
CA LYS A 326 1.97 28.58 0.79
C LYS A 326 2.74 28.06 2.00
N CYS A 327 2.68 26.76 2.24
CA CYS A 327 3.41 26.07 3.28
C CYS A 327 3.62 24.60 2.93
N ILE A 328 4.63 24.01 3.56
CA ILE A 328 4.96 22.59 3.42
C ILE A 328 5.05 21.98 4.82
N VAL A 329 4.55 20.76 4.98
CA VAL A 329 4.71 19.96 6.20
C VAL A 329 5.44 18.69 5.84
N GLN A 330 6.69 18.60 6.27
CA GLN A 330 7.57 17.47 6.08
C GLN A 330 7.64 16.67 7.38
N HIS A 331 7.35 15.37 7.34
CA HIS A 331 7.41 14.47 8.49
C HIS A 331 8.30 13.27 8.16
N ASP A 332 9.40 13.08 8.93
CA ASP A 332 10.36 11.99 8.80
C ASP A 332 10.81 11.70 7.35
N GLY A 333 11.02 12.75 6.55
CA GLY A 333 11.33 12.62 5.12
C GLY A 333 12.83 12.55 4.88
N VAL A 334 13.24 11.73 3.91
CA VAL A 334 14.62 11.70 3.43
C VAL A 334 15.01 13.09 2.91
N PHE A 335 16.02 13.69 3.52
CA PHE A 335 16.57 14.99 3.14
C PHE A 335 17.87 14.85 2.37
N ASP A 336 18.75 13.96 2.82
CA ASP A 336 20.01 13.64 2.17
C ASP A 336 20.09 12.14 1.88
N ALA A 337 20.03 11.77 0.60
CA ALA A 337 20.11 10.39 0.15
C ALA A 337 21.44 9.71 0.52
N ARG A 338 22.52 10.48 0.70
CA ARG A 338 23.82 9.97 1.18
C ARG A 338 23.73 9.51 2.62
N ALA A 339 23.12 10.34 3.48
CA ALA A 339 22.91 9.97 4.89
C ALA A 339 22.08 8.70 4.99
N MET A 340 20.96 8.61 4.25
CA MET A 340 20.12 7.41 4.23
C MET A 340 20.94 6.18 3.81
N ALA A 341 21.72 6.25 2.73
CA ALA A 341 22.51 5.13 2.23
C ALA A 341 23.54 4.59 3.24
N TYR A 342 24.05 5.43 4.16
CA TYR A 342 25.05 5.05 5.15
C TYR A 342 24.49 4.76 6.55
N GLU A 343 23.27 5.17 6.84
CA GLU A 343 22.68 5.07 8.19
C GLU A 343 21.56 4.02 8.27
N THR A 344 20.96 3.62 7.13
CA THR A 344 19.85 2.66 7.13
C THR A 344 20.31 1.23 7.43
N GLU A 345 19.52 0.51 8.21
CA GLU A 345 19.62 -0.95 8.36
C GLU A 345 18.96 -1.71 7.21
N GLU A 346 18.23 -1.02 6.33
CA GLU A 346 17.48 -1.56 5.20
C GLU A 346 18.20 -1.27 3.87
N LEU A 347 19.48 -1.67 3.77
CA LEU A 347 20.28 -1.45 2.55
C LEU A 347 19.66 -2.05 1.30
N TRP A 348 18.98 -3.20 1.45
CA TRP A 348 18.25 -3.87 0.36
C TRP A 348 17.19 -2.95 -0.27
N PHE A 349 16.52 -2.09 0.51
CA PHE A 349 15.54 -1.13 0.00
C PHE A 349 16.24 0.01 -0.77
N ASP A 350 17.21 0.65 -0.14
CA ASP A 350 17.92 1.80 -0.71
C ASP A 350 18.67 1.43 -2.00
N GLU A 351 19.37 0.29 -1.99
CA GLU A 351 20.04 -0.23 -3.17
C GLU A 351 19.06 -0.59 -4.30
N TRP A 352 17.93 -1.26 -3.98
CA TRP A 352 16.92 -1.60 -4.99
C TRP A 352 16.39 -0.35 -5.69
N GLU A 353 16.01 0.66 -4.92
CA GLU A 353 15.42 1.90 -5.43
C GLU A 353 16.42 2.69 -6.31
N HIS A 354 17.72 2.53 -6.09
CA HIS A 354 18.81 3.17 -6.83
C HIS A 354 19.53 2.24 -7.81
N GLY A 355 18.84 1.23 -8.35
CA GLY A 355 19.32 0.39 -9.44
C GLY A 355 20.10 -0.87 -9.04
N GLY A 356 20.09 -1.23 -7.76
CA GLY A 356 20.76 -2.41 -7.21
C GLY A 356 22.25 -2.17 -6.95
N LYS A 357 22.64 -0.94 -6.66
CA LYS A 357 24.01 -0.55 -6.34
C LYS A 357 24.06 0.26 -5.05
N THR A 358 25.17 0.13 -4.34
CA THR A 358 25.49 0.97 -3.20
C THR A 358 25.81 2.40 -3.63
N TYR A 359 25.71 3.35 -2.70
CA TYR A 359 26.05 4.75 -2.99
C TYR A 359 27.47 4.92 -3.52
N TYR A 360 28.49 4.20 -2.99
CA TYR A 360 29.88 4.33 -3.45
C TYR A 360 30.17 3.62 -4.78
N GLU A 361 29.30 2.72 -5.25
CA GLU A 361 29.39 2.12 -6.59
C GLU A 361 28.79 3.03 -7.67
N ASP A 362 27.71 3.73 -7.35
CA ASP A 362 27.04 4.65 -8.29
C ASP A 362 26.43 5.86 -7.57
N PRO A 363 27.25 6.82 -7.09
CA PRO A 363 26.75 8.02 -6.42
C PRO A 363 25.72 8.80 -7.25
N GLN A 364 25.83 8.78 -8.57
CA GLN A 364 24.97 9.56 -9.46
C GLN A 364 23.50 9.08 -9.43
N ALA A 365 23.25 7.79 -9.20
CA ALA A 365 21.91 7.25 -9.04
C ALA A 365 21.17 7.88 -7.86
N PHE A 366 21.90 8.15 -6.76
CA PHE A 366 21.39 8.76 -5.55
C PHE A 366 21.32 10.30 -5.66
N GLU A 367 22.41 10.92 -6.11
CA GLU A 367 22.53 12.39 -6.18
C GLU A 367 21.53 13.02 -7.14
N LYS A 368 21.10 12.30 -8.16
CA LYS A 368 20.13 12.76 -9.17
C LYS A 368 18.82 13.23 -8.53
N TRP A 369 18.38 12.59 -7.47
CA TRP A 369 17.11 12.84 -6.80
C TRP A 369 17.29 13.32 -5.34
N ASN A 370 18.48 13.84 -5.01
CA ASN A 370 18.85 14.20 -3.64
C ASN A 370 18.43 15.65 -3.30
N PRO A 371 17.45 15.86 -2.41
CA PRO A 371 16.93 17.20 -2.09
C PRO A 371 17.99 18.16 -1.54
N VAL A 372 18.94 17.65 -0.76
CA VAL A 372 19.98 18.50 -0.13
C VAL A 372 20.80 19.28 -1.15
N ASN A 373 20.92 18.79 -2.38
CA ASN A 373 21.65 19.46 -3.45
C ASN A 373 20.95 20.71 -4.00
N HIS A 374 19.76 21.03 -3.53
CA HIS A 374 18.91 22.10 -4.07
C HIS A 374 18.38 23.05 -2.99
N VAL A 375 18.97 23.06 -1.80
CA VAL A 375 18.52 23.86 -0.64
C VAL A 375 18.58 25.36 -0.93
N ASP A 376 19.49 25.78 -1.80
CA ASP A 376 19.61 27.16 -2.26
C ASP A 376 18.35 27.72 -2.94
N LYS A 377 17.46 26.83 -3.40
CA LYS A 377 16.19 27.18 -4.05
C LYS A 377 14.99 27.20 -3.10
N TRP A 378 15.18 26.74 -1.87
CA TRP A 378 14.10 26.62 -0.88
C TRP A 378 13.68 27.99 -0.36
N LYS A 379 12.37 28.24 -0.33
CA LYS A 379 11.81 29.52 0.11
C LYS A 379 10.39 29.44 0.69
N THR A 380 9.71 28.30 0.52
CA THR A 380 8.37 28.11 1.08
C THR A 380 8.48 27.85 2.59
N PRO A 381 7.67 28.49 3.46
CA PRO A 381 7.66 28.15 4.88
C PRO A 381 7.39 26.67 5.11
N MET A 382 8.27 25.97 5.83
CA MET A 382 8.20 24.55 6.08
C MET A 382 8.14 24.25 7.58
N LEU A 383 7.19 23.39 7.98
CA LEU A 383 7.20 22.71 9.26
C LEU A 383 7.88 21.34 9.08
N VAL A 384 8.96 21.12 9.83
CA VAL A 384 9.69 19.86 9.88
C VAL A 384 9.34 19.13 11.16
N ILE A 385 8.96 17.86 11.04
CA ILE A 385 8.64 16.96 12.16
C ILE A 385 9.52 15.73 12.00
N THR A 386 10.22 15.35 13.08
CA THR A 386 11.08 14.17 13.18
C THR A 386 10.79 13.39 14.46
#